data_742e8cb0c744112fa1aaa9201e943993
#
_entry.id   742e8cb0c744112fa1aaa9201e943993
#
_cell.length_a   1.000
_cell.length_b   1.000
_cell.length_c   1.000
_cell.angle_alpha   90.00
_cell.angle_beta   90.00
_cell.angle_gamma   90.00
#
_symmetry.space_group_name_H-M   'P 1'
#
loop_
_entity.id
_entity.type
_entity.pdbx_description
1 polymer ?
#
loop_
_entity_poly.entity_id
_entity_poly.type
_entity_poly.pdbx_seq_one_letter_code
_entity_poly.pdbx_strand_id
1 'polypeptide(L)'
;MYFIDRSKITETITYMNSLLALYESKKGWDSLEDQLALERLTHNIVESIIDVGNSMIDGFIMRDPGSYEDIIDILTDERVISSEMDAPLKRVIGLRKSLVRDFMKMDHQNIIDVLNETLGELNSFGPKVEHYLVHELGPVSAFIPEKK
;
A
#
# COMPACT_ATOMS: atom_id res chain seq x y z
N MET A 1 11.97 -0.45 -22.88
CA MET A 1 12.07 -1.21 -21.62
C MET A 1 12.17 -0.24 -20.45
N TYR A 2 11.36 -0.41 -19.47
CA TYR A 2 11.41 0.42 -18.26
C TYR A 2 12.26 -0.26 -17.21
N PHE A 3 13.13 0.53 -16.58
CA PHE A 3 13.88 0.06 -15.42
C PHE A 3 13.25 0.68 -14.18
N ILE A 4 12.79 -0.18 -13.27
CA ILE A 4 12.14 0.23 -12.04
C ILE A 4 13.14 0.11 -10.89
N ASP A 5 13.20 1.15 -10.09
CA ASP A 5 14.12 1.21 -8.96
C ASP A 5 13.60 0.38 -7.79
N ARG A 6 14.20 -0.79 -7.59
CA ARG A 6 13.86 -1.69 -6.49
C ARG A 6 14.08 -1.02 -5.12
N SER A 7 15.10 -0.17 -5.02
CA SER A 7 15.37 0.56 -3.79
C SER A 7 14.21 1.47 -3.42
N LYS A 8 13.55 2.05 -4.42
CA LYS A 8 12.37 2.90 -4.21
C LYS A 8 11.20 2.11 -3.64
N ILE A 9 10.99 0.89 -4.12
CA ILE A 9 9.95 0.00 -3.58
C ILE A 9 10.23 -0.31 -2.11
N THR A 10 11.45 -0.71 -1.79
CA THR A 10 11.85 -1.03 -0.42
C THR A 10 11.74 0.19 0.50
N GLU A 11 12.16 1.36 0.02
CA GLU A 11 12.04 2.61 0.77
C GLU A 11 10.58 2.94 1.08
N THR A 12 9.70 2.81 0.08
CA THR A 12 8.27 3.08 0.24
C THR A 12 7.63 2.11 1.24
N ILE A 13 7.98 0.82 1.17
CA ILE A 13 7.50 -0.18 2.13
C ILE A 13 7.97 0.14 3.55
N THR A 14 9.24 0.52 3.71
CA THR A 14 9.79 0.89 5.01
C THR A 14 9.03 2.08 5.61
N TYR A 15 8.76 3.09 4.77
CA TYR A 15 7.97 4.24 5.17
C TYR A 15 6.55 3.83 5.59
N MET A 16 5.87 3.03 4.77
CA MET A 16 4.53 2.52 5.08
C MET A 16 4.51 1.77 6.41
N ASN A 17 5.50 0.91 6.64
CA ASN A 17 5.60 0.13 7.88
C ASN A 17 5.78 1.05 9.09
N SER A 18 6.50 2.17 8.93
CA SER A 18 6.63 3.15 10.02
C SER A 18 5.30 3.81 10.37
N LEU A 19 4.45 4.06 9.36
CA LEU A 19 3.11 4.60 9.58
C LEU A 19 2.21 3.60 10.29
N LEU A 20 2.29 2.33 9.90
CA LEU A 20 1.53 1.25 10.56
C LEU A 20 1.95 1.10 12.02
N ALA A 21 3.26 1.18 12.30
CA ALA A 21 3.77 1.11 13.66
C ALA A 21 3.26 2.29 14.51
N LEU A 22 3.25 3.50 13.94
CA LEU A 22 2.69 4.67 14.61
C LEU A 22 1.21 4.46 14.92
N TYR A 23 0.45 3.98 13.93
CA TYR A 23 -0.97 3.72 14.13
C TYR A 23 -1.22 2.73 15.27
N GLU A 24 -0.47 1.63 15.29
CA GLU A 24 -0.64 0.58 16.30
C GLU A 24 -0.20 1.04 17.70
N SER A 25 0.75 1.96 17.79
CA SER A 25 1.25 2.46 19.06
C SER A 25 0.34 3.48 19.72
N LYS A 26 -0.53 4.12 18.94
CA LYS A 26 -1.37 5.21 19.42
C LYS A 26 -2.67 4.68 19.99
N LYS A 27 -3.03 5.15 21.19
CA LYS A 27 -4.19 4.64 21.94
C LYS A 27 -5.52 5.31 21.61
N GLY A 28 -5.51 6.40 20.87
CA GLY A 28 -6.73 7.12 20.51
C GLY A 28 -6.44 8.25 19.53
N TRP A 29 -7.50 8.74 18.91
CA TRP A 29 -7.44 9.77 17.87
C TRP A 29 -8.51 10.83 18.13
N ASP A 30 -8.54 11.35 19.37
CA ASP A 30 -9.67 12.17 19.82
C ASP A 30 -9.51 13.66 19.58
N SER A 31 -8.28 14.18 19.63
CA SER A 31 -8.04 15.61 19.40
C SER A 31 -8.07 15.94 17.90
N LEU A 32 -8.24 17.24 17.58
CA LEU A 32 -8.15 17.68 16.19
C LEU A 32 -6.80 17.34 15.58
N GLU A 33 -5.72 17.54 16.34
CA GLU A 33 -4.38 17.19 15.87
C GLU A 33 -4.26 15.70 15.58
N ASP A 34 -4.79 14.84 16.46
CA ASP A 34 -4.81 13.41 16.25
C ASP A 34 -5.60 13.02 15.00
N GLN A 35 -6.74 13.66 14.80
CA GLN A 35 -7.61 13.38 13.65
C GLN A 35 -6.93 13.80 12.34
N LEU A 36 -6.27 14.94 12.31
CA LEU A 36 -5.51 15.39 11.14
C LEU A 36 -4.33 14.46 10.87
N ALA A 37 -3.65 14.00 11.92
CA ALA A 37 -2.58 13.02 11.79
C ALA A 37 -3.10 11.69 11.23
N LEU A 38 -4.24 11.22 11.72
CA LEU A 38 -4.89 10.00 11.23
C LEU A 38 -5.21 10.11 9.75
N GLU A 39 -5.79 11.22 9.32
CA GLU A 39 -6.13 11.46 7.92
C GLU A 39 -4.88 11.39 7.03
N ARG A 40 -3.82 12.08 7.40
CA ARG A 40 -2.59 12.09 6.61
C ARG A 40 -1.88 10.73 6.62
N LEU A 41 -1.80 10.10 7.78
CA LEU A 41 -1.24 8.76 7.92
C LEU A 41 -1.95 7.77 7.01
N THR A 42 -3.28 7.77 7.04
CA THR A 42 -4.09 6.86 6.21
C THR A 42 -3.91 7.16 4.73
N HIS A 43 -3.93 8.44 4.35
CA HIS A 43 -3.70 8.85 2.97
C HIS A 43 -2.34 8.33 2.48
N ASN A 44 -1.30 8.47 3.28
CA ASN A 44 0.04 8.05 2.90
C ASN A 44 0.19 6.51 2.86
N ILE A 45 -0.54 5.79 3.69
CA ILE A 45 -0.61 4.32 3.58
C ILE A 45 -1.22 3.94 2.22
N VAL A 46 -2.33 4.55 1.86
CA VAL A 46 -2.99 4.30 0.56
C VAL A 46 -2.05 4.62 -0.60
N GLU A 47 -1.42 5.78 -0.57
CA GLU A 47 -0.47 6.19 -1.63
C GLU A 47 0.72 5.23 -1.72
N SER A 48 1.20 4.72 -0.59
CA SER A 48 2.30 3.75 -0.56
C SER A 48 1.91 2.45 -1.26
N ILE A 49 0.71 1.94 -1.00
CA ILE A 49 0.21 0.73 -1.66
C ILE A 49 0.10 0.95 -3.17
N ILE A 50 -0.46 2.09 -3.58
CA ILE A 50 -0.62 2.45 -4.99
C ILE A 50 0.74 2.55 -5.68
N ASP A 51 1.68 3.27 -5.09
CA ASP A 51 3.01 3.47 -5.66
C ASP A 51 3.78 2.15 -5.78
N VAL A 52 3.79 1.35 -4.73
CA VAL A 52 4.44 0.03 -4.76
C VAL A 52 3.77 -0.86 -5.82
N GLY A 53 2.43 -0.88 -5.84
CA GLY A 53 1.68 -1.67 -6.81
C GLY A 53 2.02 -1.29 -8.25
N ASN A 54 2.03 0.00 -8.57
CA ASN A 54 2.38 0.48 -9.90
C ASN A 54 3.83 0.14 -10.26
N SER A 55 4.75 0.26 -9.32
CA SER A 55 6.15 -0.11 -9.55
C SER A 55 6.31 -1.60 -9.84
N MET A 56 5.57 -2.45 -9.15
CA MET A 56 5.56 -3.90 -9.40
C MET A 56 5.00 -4.21 -10.79
N ILE A 57 3.89 -3.58 -11.13
CA ILE A 57 3.23 -3.76 -12.43
C ILE A 57 4.19 -3.38 -13.56
N ASP A 58 4.81 -2.21 -13.46
CA ASP A 58 5.74 -1.72 -14.48
C ASP A 58 7.01 -2.56 -14.54
N GLY A 59 7.56 -2.91 -13.37
CA GLY A 59 8.82 -3.67 -13.29
C GLY A 59 8.72 -5.09 -13.82
N PHE A 60 7.58 -5.75 -13.62
CA PHE A 60 7.34 -7.11 -14.08
C PHE A 60 6.50 -7.18 -15.35
N ILE A 61 6.22 -6.02 -15.96
CA ILE A 61 5.50 -5.90 -17.24
C ILE A 61 4.15 -6.63 -17.16
N MET A 62 3.39 -6.28 -16.12
CA MET A 62 2.03 -6.78 -15.93
C MET A 62 1.05 -5.94 -16.74
N ARG A 63 -0.23 -6.34 -16.79
CA ARG A 63 -1.24 -5.57 -17.53
C ARG A 63 -1.47 -4.19 -16.91
N ASP A 64 -1.95 -3.24 -17.71
CA ASP A 64 -2.26 -1.90 -17.22
C ASP A 64 -3.52 -1.90 -16.34
N PRO A 65 -3.47 -1.24 -15.17
CA PRO A 65 -4.63 -1.16 -14.29
C PRO A 65 -5.68 -0.18 -14.83
N GLY A 66 -6.96 -0.52 -14.66
CA GLY A 66 -8.08 0.34 -15.04
C GLY A 66 -8.53 1.25 -13.91
N SER A 67 -8.08 1.03 -12.70
CA SER A 67 -8.43 1.81 -11.50
C SER A 67 -7.42 1.53 -10.40
N TYR A 68 -7.52 2.28 -9.29
CA TYR A 68 -6.67 2.01 -8.11
C TYR A 68 -6.95 0.63 -7.52
N GLU A 69 -8.22 0.24 -7.45
CA GLU A 69 -8.62 -1.09 -6.96
C GLU A 69 -8.11 -2.20 -7.88
N ASP A 70 -8.04 -1.93 -9.18
CA ASP A 70 -7.55 -2.90 -10.16
C ASP A 70 -6.06 -3.22 -9.96
N ILE A 71 -5.30 -2.29 -9.38
CA ILE A 71 -3.91 -2.56 -8.98
C ILE A 71 -3.89 -3.80 -8.06
N ILE A 72 -4.81 -3.86 -7.11
CA ILE A 72 -4.90 -4.99 -6.17
C ILE A 72 -5.30 -6.27 -6.91
N ASP A 73 -6.23 -6.19 -7.85
CA ASP A 73 -6.61 -7.34 -8.68
C ASP A 73 -5.40 -7.90 -9.42
N ILE A 74 -4.59 -7.02 -10.02
CA ILE A 74 -3.40 -7.44 -10.77
C ILE A 74 -2.39 -8.12 -9.84
N LEU A 75 -2.12 -7.53 -8.68
CA LEU A 75 -1.18 -8.11 -7.71
C LEU A 75 -1.68 -9.47 -7.21
N THR A 76 -2.99 -9.63 -7.06
CA THR A 76 -3.61 -10.91 -6.67
C THR A 76 -3.45 -11.94 -7.79
N ASP A 77 -3.79 -11.56 -9.02
CA ASP A 77 -3.70 -12.43 -10.20
C ASP A 77 -2.27 -12.91 -10.44
N GLU A 78 -1.31 -12.03 -10.25
CA GLU A 78 0.12 -12.34 -10.43
C GLU A 78 0.75 -12.99 -9.20
N ARG A 79 -0.04 -13.24 -8.17
CA ARG A 79 0.39 -13.90 -6.92
C ARG A 79 1.47 -13.14 -6.14
N VAL A 80 1.50 -11.82 -6.27
CA VAL A 80 2.33 -10.97 -5.42
C VAL A 80 1.75 -10.97 -4.00
N ILE A 81 0.43 -10.90 -3.91
CA ILE A 81 -0.32 -10.99 -2.65
C ILE A 81 -1.28 -12.18 -2.73
N SER A 82 -1.72 -12.65 -1.56
CA SER A 82 -2.68 -13.75 -1.50
C SER A 82 -4.10 -13.26 -1.80
N SER A 83 -4.97 -14.18 -2.24
CA SER A 83 -6.38 -13.85 -2.53
C SER A 83 -7.12 -13.31 -1.32
N GLU A 84 -6.72 -13.70 -0.11
CA GLU A 84 -7.30 -13.24 1.14
C GLU A 84 -7.05 -11.76 1.41
N MET A 85 -6.00 -11.20 0.81
CA MET A 85 -5.61 -9.79 0.95
C MET A 85 -6.36 -8.87 -0.01
N ASP A 86 -6.96 -9.40 -1.06
CA ASP A 86 -7.59 -8.61 -2.12
C ASP A 86 -8.69 -7.68 -1.58
N ALA A 87 -9.74 -8.24 -1.01
CA ALA A 87 -10.86 -7.43 -0.51
C ALA A 87 -10.44 -6.45 0.61
N PRO A 88 -9.65 -6.88 1.63
CA PRO A 88 -9.19 -5.93 2.65
C PRO A 88 -8.38 -4.76 2.10
N LEU A 89 -7.43 -5.00 1.21
CA LEU A 89 -6.62 -3.92 0.64
C LEU A 89 -7.45 -2.99 -0.25
N LYS A 90 -8.44 -3.51 -0.95
CA LYS A 90 -9.38 -2.68 -1.71
C LYS A 90 -10.19 -1.76 -0.80
N ARG A 91 -10.59 -2.23 0.39
CA ARG A 91 -11.26 -1.39 1.37
C ARG A 91 -10.40 -0.21 1.80
N VAL A 92 -9.11 -0.47 2.03
CA VAL A 92 -8.16 0.58 2.40
C VAL A 92 -8.03 1.60 1.27
N ILE A 93 -7.81 1.13 0.05
CA ILE A 93 -7.70 2.01 -1.13
C ILE A 93 -8.99 2.81 -1.33
N GLY A 94 -10.14 2.22 -1.04
CA GLY A 94 -11.44 2.87 -1.13
C GLY A 94 -11.58 4.09 -0.24
N LEU A 95 -10.78 4.23 0.80
CA LEU A 95 -10.77 5.42 1.67
C LEU A 95 -10.21 6.65 0.97
N ARG A 96 -9.44 6.47 -0.11
CA ARG A 96 -8.78 7.57 -0.82
C ARG A 96 -9.75 8.65 -1.27
N LYS A 97 -10.89 8.25 -1.80
CA LYS A 97 -11.89 9.19 -2.32
C LYS A 97 -12.38 10.15 -1.24
N SER A 98 -12.74 9.63 -0.07
CA SER A 98 -13.17 10.45 1.06
C SER A 98 -12.02 11.33 1.58
N LEU A 99 -10.83 10.79 1.69
CA LEU A 99 -9.66 11.53 2.18
C LEU A 99 -9.33 12.73 1.29
N VAL A 100 -9.57 12.63 -0.01
CA VAL A 100 -9.29 13.71 -0.96
C VAL A 100 -10.46 14.67 -1.08
N ARG A 101 -11.70 14.17 -1.11
CA ARG A 101 -12.90 14.97 -1.40
C ARG A 101 -13.63 15.49 -0.18
N ASP A 102 -13.75 14.67 0.87
CA ASP A 102 -14.58 14.97 2.03
C ASP A 102 -13.76 15.46 3.22
N PHE A 103 -12.67 16.17 2.94
CA PHE A 103 -11.66 16.55 3.94
C PHE A 103 -12.22 17.41 5.09
N MET A 104 -13.33 18.13 4.88
CA MET A 104 -13.95 18.94 5.93
C MET A 104 -14.90 18.15 6.83
N LYS A 105 -15.36 17.00 6.37
CA LYS A 105 -16.34 16.16 7.07
C LYS A 105 -15.92 14.70 7.05
N MET A 106 -14.72 14.43 7.57
CA MET A 106 -14.20 13.06 7.62
C MET A 106 -14.90 12.23 8.67
N ASP A 107 -15.24 11.00 8.30
CA ASP A 107 -15.71 9.99 9.24
C ASP A 107 -14.50 9.25 9.81
N HIS A 108 -13.93 9.81 10.88
CA HIS A 108 -12.72 9.26 11.50
C HIS A 108 -12.95 7.86 12.07
N GLN A 109 -14.14 7.60 12.60
CA GLN A 109 -14.45 6.28 13.14
C GLN A 109 -14.44 5.22 12.04
N ASN A 110 -14.95 5.55 10.86
CA ASN A 110 -14.88 4.63 9.71
C ASN A 110 -13.43 4.32 9.32
N ILE A 111 -12.56 5.33 9.31
CA ILE A 111 -11.14 5.13 9.03
C ILE A 111 -10.54 4.16 10.06
N ILE A 112 -10.78 4.40 11.34
CA ILE A 112 -10.28 3.55 12.43
C ILE A 112 -10.79 2.12 12.28
N ASP A 113 -12.08 1.95 12.00
CA ASP A 113 -12.69 0.63 11.82
C ASP A 113 -12.03 -0.12 10.65
N VAL A 114 -11.87 0.55 9.51
CA VAL A 114 -11.24 -0.06 8.34
C VAL A 114 -9.79 -0.45 8.64
N LEU A 115 -9.01 0.44 9.24
CA LEU A 115 -7.61 0.14 9.57
C LEU A 115 -7.50 -1.01 10.56
N ASN A 116 -8.33 -1.02 11.60
CA ASN A 116 -8.31 -2.09 12.60
C ASN A 116 -8.68 -3.45 11.99
N GLU A 117 -9.69 -3.48 11.14
CA GLU A 117 -10.17 -4.72 10.52
C GLU A 117 -9.23 -5.24 9.43
N THR A 118 -8.37 -4.40 8.88
CA THR A 118 -7.44 -4.77 7.79
C THR A 118 -5.97 -4.76 8.22
N LEU A 119 -5.70 -4.57 9.49
CA LEU A 119 -4.32 -4.35 9.98
C LEU A 119 -3.39 -5.53 9.66
N GLY A 120 -3.90 -6.76 9.76
CA GLY A 120 -3.11 -7.96 9.43
C GLY A 120 -2.66 -7.95 7.98
N GLU A 121 -3.56 -7.64 7.06
CA GLU A 121 -3.28 -7.57 5.63
C GLU A 121 -2.35 -6.41 5.30
N LEU A 122 -2.54 -5.26 5.95
CA LEU A 122 -1.65 -4.11 5.78
C LEU A 122 -0.22 -4.44 6.22
N ASN A 123 -0.08 -5.11 7.36
CA ASN A 123 1.25 -5.54 7.84
C ASN A 123 1.87 -6.63 6.97
N SER A 124 1.07 -7.41 6.26
CA SER A 124 1.53 -8.47 5.38
C SER A 124 1.94 -7.97 3.99
N PHE A 125 1.47 -6.78 3.59
CA PHE A 125 1.69 -6.27 2.24
C PHE A 125 3.18 -6.13 1.91
N GLY A 126 3.94 -5.43 2.74
CA GLY A 126 5.38 -5.25 2.54
C GLY A 126 6.14 -6.57 2.42
N PRO A 127 6.02 -7.47 3.41
CA PRO A 127 6.67 -8.78 3.35
C PRO A 127 6.31 -9.59 2.10
N LYS A 128 5.06 -9.57 1.66
CA LYS A 128 4.64 -10.27 0.44
C LYS A 128 5.32 -9.72 -0.81
N VAL A 129 5.37 -8.38 -0.94
CA VAL A 129 6.05 -7.73 -2.05
C VAL A 129 7.55 -8.07 -2.05
N GLU A 130 8.20 -7.95 -0.90
CA GLU A 130 9.62 -8.28 -0.76
C GLU A 130 9.92 -9.75 -1.10
N HIS A 131 9.05 -10.65 -0.66
CA HIS A 131 9.17 -12.07 -0.99
C HIS A 131 9.10 -12.29 -2.50
N TYR A 132 8.14 -11.65 -3.16
CA TYR A 132 8.00 -11.74 -4.61
C TYR A 132 9.23 -11.21 -5.33
N LEU A 133 9.77 -10.07 -4.89
CA LEU A 133 10.97 -9.48 -5.47
C LEU A 133 12.17 -10.43 -5.41
N VAL A 134 12.33 -11.11 -4.28
CA VAL A 134 13.45 -12.06 -4.09
C VAL A 134 13.29 -13.31 -4.95
N HIS A 135 12.08 -13.86 -5.03
CA HIS A 135 11.84 -15.16 -5.65
C HIS A 135 11.50 -15.11 -7.13
N GLU A 136 10.91 -14.00 -7.60
CA GLU A 136 10.46 -13.86 -8.99
C GLU A 136 11.38 -12.94 -9.80
N LEU A 137 12.32 -12.26 -9.17
CA LEU A 137 13.27 -11.38 -9.86
C LEU A 137 14.33 -12.24 -10.54
N GLY A 138 14.03 -12.66 -11.77
CA GLY A 138 14.95 -13.46 -12.56
C GLY A 138 15.99 -12.60 -13.28
N PRO A 139 16.84 -13.23 -14.10
CA PRO A 139 17.86 -12.51 -14.86
C PRO A 139 17.28 -11.55 -15.91
N VAL A 140 16.01 -11.73 -16.27
CA VAL A 140 15.30 -10.87 -17.21
C VAL A 140 14.21 -10.12 -16.47
N SER A 141 14.47 -8.88 -16.09
CA SER A 141 13.49 -8.00 -15.46
C SER A 141 13.79 -6.55 -15.85
N ALA A 142 12.82 -5.67 -15.58
CA ALA A 142 12.97 -4.24 -15.81
C ALA A 142 13.47 -3.50 -14.56
N PHE A 143 13.90 -4.22 -13.53
CA PHE A 143 14.41 -3.61 -12.31
C PHE A 143 15.86 -3.20 -12.45
N ILE A 144 16.18 -2.04 -11.88
CA ILE A 144 17.55 -1.53 -11.82
C ILE A 144 18.31 -2.34 -10.77
N PRO A 145 19.52 -2.84 -11.07
CA PRO A 145 20.32 -3.55 -10.08
C PRO A 145 20.60 -2.69 -8.86
N GLU A 146 20.60 -3.31 -7.68
CA GLU A 146 20.91 -2.60 -6.44
C GLU A 146 22.36 -2.10 -6.48
N LYS A 147 22.55 -0.87 -6.04
CA LYS A 147 23.90 -0.32 -5.83
C LYS A 147 24.43 -0.88 -4.52
N LYS A 148 25.55 -1.51 -4.60
CA LYS A 148 26.26 -1.98 -3.40
C LYS A 148 26.90 -0.81 -2.65
#